data_4c053717fd1e661df4ae7d5492ef54c9
#
_entry.id   4c053717fd1e661df4ae7d5492ef54c9
#
_cell.length_a   1.000
_cell.length_b   1.000
_cell.length_c   1.000
_cell.angle_alpha   90.00
_cell.angle_beta   90.00
_cell.angle_gamma   90.00
#
_symmetry.space_group_name_H-M   'P 1'
#
loop_
_entity.id
_entity.type
_entity.pdbx_description
1 polymer ?
#
loop_
_entity_poly.entity_id
_entity_poly.type
_entity_poly.pdbx_seq_one_letter_code
_entity_poly.pdbx_strand_id
1 'polypeptide(L)'
;MEILIISGLSGAGKSSAATYLEDMGYYTVDNVPADIILKFAEFCSQSDGRYDRVALVSDIRSGDSSFQGLLDAMERLRQGGDLCRLLFVTADLETIIKRYKETRRRHPLMADGMTIEKAMHREQELLRPLREHADFIIDTTLMPAAKLRNELYRLFGDKSARSKLSVNVVSFGFKYGIPLEADLVFDVRFLPNPFYVPDLKRKTGMDSEVYDYVFSFPQTKTFIEKLEGMLSFLLPLYAEEGKSTLVIAVGCTGGHHRSVSVARCVAAYLTELGYPAFENHRDITRG
;
A
#
# COMPACT_ATOMS: atom_id res chain seq x y z
N MET A 1 4.89 -8.46 -21.72
CA MET A 1 4.00 -8.55 -20.53
C MET A 1 4.81 -9.04 -19.34
N GLU A 2 4.47 -8.62 -18.10
CA GLU A 2 5.07 -9.09 -16.85
C GLU A 2 4.13 -10.09 -16.17
N ILE A 3 4.58 -11.33 -15.99
CA ILE A 3 3.81 -12.40 -15.37
C ILE A 3 4.53 -12.86 -14.10
N LEU A 4 3.87 -12.73 -12.97
CA LEU A 4 4.36 -13.23 -11.69
C LEU A 4 3.52 -14.45 -11.25
N ILE A 5 4.15 -15.60 -11.19
CA ILE A 5 3.53 -16.79 -10.64
C ILE A 5 3.82 -16.84 -9.15
N ILE A 6 2.78 -17.01 -8.34
CA ILE A 6 2.85 -17.10 -6.90
C ILE A 6 2.53 -18.53 -6.51
N SER A 7 3.50 -19.24 -5.95
CA SER A 7 3.31 -20.57 -5.37
C SER A 7 3.89 -20.64 -3.96
N GLY A 8 3.77 -21.78 -3.31
CA GLY A 8 4.32 -21.99 -1.96
C GLY A 8 3.35 -22.71 -1.03
N LEU A 9 3.78 -22.88 0.21
CA LEU A 9 3.06 -23.68 1.19
C LEU A 9 1.66 -23.13 1.51
N SER A 10 0.72 -24.03 1.68
CA SER A 10 -0.64 -23.71 2.11
C SER A 10 -0.61 -23.08 3.50
N GLY A 11 -1.23 -21.90 3.67
CA GLY A 11 -1.16 -21.12 4.91
C GLY A 11 0.08 -20.23 5.05
N ALA A 12 1.01 -20.24 4.07
CA ALA A 12 2.19 -19.35 4.10
C ALA A 12 1.90 -17.89 3.75
N GLY A 13 0.70 -17.54 3.24
CA GLY A 13 0.34 -16.14 2.96
C GLY A 13 0.26 -15.77 1.48
N LYS A 14 0.12 -16.74 0.56
CA LYS A 14 -0.05 -16.50 -0.89
C LYS A 14 -1.18 -15.52 -1.21
N SER A 15 -2.35 -15.69 -0.60
CA SER A 15 -3.51 -14.81 -0.84
C SER A 15 -3.23 -13.37 -0.36
N SER A 16 -2.52 -13.19 0.77
CA SER A 16 -2.10 -11.86 1.20
C SER A 16 -1.11 -11.24 0.22
N ALA A 17 -0.17 -12.03 -0.31
CA ALA A 17 0.76 -11.56 -1.32
C ALA A 17 0.02 -11.14 -2.61
N ALA A 18 -0.98 -11.91 -3.05
CA ALA A 18 -1.82 -11.56 -4.20
C ALA A 18 -2.56 -10.23 -3.99
N THR A 19 -3.19 -10.04 -2.82
CA THR A 19 -3.88 -8.77 -2.49
C THR A 19 -2.92 -7.57 -2.55
N TYR A 20 -1.70 -7.70 -2.00
CA TYR A 20 -0.74 -6.60 -2.06
C TYR A 20 -0.22 -6.33 -3.48
N LEU A 21 -0.09 -7.35 -4.32
CA LEU A 21 0.26 -7.17 -5.73
C LEU A 21 -0.88 -6.52 -6.52
N GLU A 22 -2.14 -6.79 -6.19
CA GLU A 22 -3.29 -6.08 -6.75
C GLU A 22 -3.24 -4.59 -6.43
N ASP A 23 -2.92 -4.22 -5.17
CA ASP A 23 -2.67 -2.83 -4.77
C ASP A 23 -1.52 -2.16 -5.55
N MET A 24 -0.60 -2.95 -6.11
CA MET A 24 0.52 -2.49 -6.94
C MET A 24 0.19 -2.46 -8.44
N GLY A 25 -1.07 -2.72 -8.81
CA GLY A 25 -1.54 -2.68 -10.20
C GLY A 25 -1.33 -3.98 -10.99
N TYR A 26 -1.06 -5.10 -10.33
CA TYR A 26 -1.15 -6.40 -10.99
C TYR A 26 -2.61 -6.83 -11.12
N TYR A 27 -2.97 -7.40 -12.26
CA TYR A 27 -4.20 -8.17 -12.37
C TYR A 27 -4.00 -9.54 -11.73
N THR A 28 -4.67 -9.80 -10.62
CA THR A 28 -4.46 -11.02 -9.83
C THR A 28 -5.53 -12.06 -10.11
N VAL A 29 -5.12 -13.31 -10.28
CA VAL A 29 -6.04 -14.46 -10.41
C VAL A 29 -5.58 -15.55 -9.43
N ASP A 30 -6.50 -15.98 -8.57
CA ASP A 30 -6.21 -17.01 -7.56
C ASP A 30 -6.60 -18.40 -8.07
N ASN A 31 -5.84 -19.42 -7.63
CA ASN A 31 -6.08 -20.83 -7.89
C ASN A 31 -6.10 -21.20 -9.38
N VAL A 32 -5.12 -20.73 -10.14
CA VAL A 32 -5.00 -21.01 -11.58
C VAL A 32 -4.32 -22.36 -11.81
N PRO A 33 -4.97 -23.32 -12.50
CA PRO A 33 -4.32 -24.56 -12.92
C PRO A 33 -3.19 -24.30 -13.93
N ALA A 34 -2.11 -25.09 -13.84
CA ALA A 34 -0.96 -24.94 -14.75
C ALA A 34 -1.34 -24.98 -16.24
N ASP A 35 -2.29 -25.85 -16.61
CA ASP A 35 -2.76 -26.03 -17.99
C ASP A 35 -3.46 -24.79 -18.58
N ILE A 36 -3.92 -23.88 -17.73
CA ILE A 36 -4.62 -22.66 -18.15
C ILE A 36 -3.66 -21.47 -18.27
N ILE A 37 -2.51 -21.52 -17.64
CA ILE A 37 -1.58 -20.38 -17.57
C ILE A 37 -1.19 -19.85 -18.96
N LEU A 38 -0.84 -20.73 -19.88
CA LEU A 38 -0.47 -20.35 -21.24
C LEU A 38 -1.64 -19.71 -22.00
N LYS A 39 -2.82 -20.30 -21.94
CA LYS A 39 -4.02 -19.75 -22.56
C LYS A 39 -4.41 -18.40 -21.99
N PHE A 40 -4.25 -18.25 -20.67
CA PHE A 40 -4.52 -16.99 -20.00
C PHE A 40 -3.52 -15.89 -20.41
N ALA A 41 -2.23 -16.24 -20.54
CA ALA A 41 -1.22 -15.33 -21.04
C ALA A 41 -1.48 -14.89 -22.49
N GLU A 42 -1.90 -15.81 -23.37
CA GLU A 42 -2.32 -15.48 -24.73
C GLU A 42 -3.52 -14.51 -24.74
N PHE A 43 -4.53 -14.75 -23.90
CA PHE A 43 -5.67 -13.86 -23.75
C PHE A 43 -5.22 -12.45 -23.30
N CYS A 44 -4.35 -12.36 -22.31
CA CYS A 44 -3.82 -11.10 -21.82
C CYS A 44 -3.04 -10.33 -22.89
N SER A 45 -2.20 -11.02 -23.68
CA SER A 45 -1.40 -10.41 -24.72
C SER A 45 -2.24 -9.80 -25.86
N GLN A 46 -3.45 -10.30 -26.10
CA GLN A 46 -4.39 -9.81 -27.11
C GLN A 46 -5.28 -8.63 -26.62
N SER A 47 -5.08 -8.17 -25.39
CA SER A 47 -5.99 -7.22 -24.70
C SER A 47 -5.51 -5.77 -24.72
N ASP A 48 -4.77 -5.32 -25.72
CA ASP A 48 -4.31 -3.93 -25.94
C ASP A 48 -3.70 -3.24 -24.71
N GLY A 49 -2.81 -3.95 -23.98
CA GLY A 49 -2.09 -3.40 -22.83
C GLY A 49 -2.91 -3.33 -21.52
N ARG A 50 -4.14 -3.86 -21.52
CA ARG A 50 -5.00 -3.87 -20.32
C ARG A 50 -4.44 -4.75 -19.20
N TYR A 51 -3.64 -5.76 -19.54
CA TYR A 51 -3.07 -6.74 -18.61
C TYR A 51 -1.55 -6.83 -18.75
N ASP A 52 -0.87 -5.69 -18.70
CA ASP A 52 0.60 -5.64 -18.83
C ASP A 52 1.32 -6.30 -17.66
N ARG A 53 0.69 -6.34 -16.48
CA ARG A 53 1.20 -6.93 -15.25
C ARG A 53 0.18 -7.89 -14.66
N VAL A 54 0.53 -9.17 -14.58
CA VAL A 54 -0.38 -10.25 -14.13
C VAL A 54 0.26 -11.04 -13.00
N ALA A 55 -0.48 -11.35 -11.94
CA ALA A 55 -0.06 -12.24 -10.86
C ALA A 55 -1.01 -13.45 -10.78
N LEU A 56 -0.48 -14.66 -10.97
CA LEU A 56 -1.24 -15.90 -11.01
C LEU A 56 -0.87 -16.76 -9.79
N VAL A 57 -1.83 -17.00 -8.90
CA VAL A 57 -1.62 -17.89 -7.75
C VAL A 57 -1.92 -19.32 -8.19
N SER A 58 -0.89 -20.18 -8.11
CA SER A 58 -1.00 -21.60 -8.37
C SER A 58 -0.85 -22.40 -7.07
N ASP A 59 -1.84 -23.23 -6.74
CA ASP A 59 -1.90 -24.00 -5.51
C ASP A 59 -1.79 -25.52 -5.79
N ILE A 60 -1.34 -26.29 -4.80
CA ILE A 60 -1.15 -27.74 -4.85
C ILE A 60 -2.42 -28.55 -5.16
N ARG A 61 -3.58 -27.91 -5.06
CA ARG A 61 -4.89 -28.54 -5.32
C ARG A 61 -5.07 -29.04 -6.76
N SER A 62 -4.19 -28.63 -7.66
CA SER A 62 -4.30 -28.93 -9.09
C SER A 62 -3.78 -30.32 -9.51
N GLY A 63 -3.29 -31.15 -8.57
CA GLY A 63 -2.82 -32.53 -8.79
C GLY A 63 -1.31 -32.66 -9.05
N ASP A 64 -0.75 -33.88 -8.86
CA ASP A 64 0.70 -34.16 -8.87
C ASP A 64 1.40 -33.86 -10.23
N SER A 65 0.67 -33.90 -11.34
CA SER A 65 1.19 -33.61 -12.70
C SER A 65 1.32 -32.11 -12.99
N SER A 66 0.84 -31.24 -12.11
CA SER A 66 0.73 -29.80 -12.37
C SER A 66 2.05 -29.03 -12.21
N PHE A 67 3.02 -29.54 -11.42
CA PHE A 67 4.25 -28.78 -11.12
C PHE A 67 5.22 -28.75 -12.31
N GLN A 68 5.41 -29.88 -12.99
CA GLN A 68 6.21 -29.90 -14.21
C GLN A 68 5.53 -29.08 -15.30
N GLY A 69 4.21 -29.20 -15.44
CA GLY A 69 3.42 -28.37 -16.37
C GLY A 69 3.53 -26.87 -16.09
N LEU A 70 3.63 -26.48 -14.81
CA LEU A 70 3.87 -25.10 -14.41
C LEU A 70 5.25 -24.59 -14.84
N LEU A 71 6.31 -25.37 -14.59
CA LEU A 71 7.67 -25.03 -15.01
C LEU A 71 7.79 -24.97 -16.52
N ASP A 72 7.21 -25.92 -17.25
CA ASP A 72 7.16 -25.95 -18.71
C ASP A 72 6.41 -24.73 -19.28
N ALA A 73 5.30 -24.34 -18.65
CA ALA A 73 4.55 -23.15 -19.03
C ALA A 73 5.36 -21.87 -18.83
N MET A 74 6.07 -21.74 -17.71
CA MET A 74 6.95 -20.60 -17.43
C MET A 74 8.07 -20.51 -18.46
N GLU A 75 8.69 -21.63 -18.81
CA GLU A 75 9.77 -21.64 -19.81
C GLU A 75 9.27 -21.20 -21.19
N ARG A 76 8.11 -21.67 -21.62
CA ARG A 76 7.48 -21.24 -22.89
C ARG A 76 7.17 -19.75 -22.89
N LEU A 77 6.65 -19.19 -21.79
CA LEU A 77 6.40 -17.76 -21.67
C LEU A 77 7.69 -16.95 -21.77
N ARG A 78 8.77 -17.39 -21.11
CA ARG A 78 10.10 -16.76 -21.20
C ARG A 78 10.67 -16.82 -22.63
N GLN A 79 10.52 -17.94 -23.31
CA GLN A 79 10.92 -18.10 -24.72
C GLN A 79 10.09 -17.21 -25.66
N GLY A 80 8.84 -16.96 -25.32
CA GLY A 80 7.95 -16.02 -26.03
C GLY A 80 8.27 -14.54 -25.80
N GLY A 81 9.25 -14.21 -24.95
CA GLY A 81 9.67 -12.84 -24.65
C GLY A 81 8.94 -12.19 -23.47
N ASP A 82 8.10 -12.93 -22.75
CA ASP A 82 7.45 -12.44 -21.55
C ASP A 82 8.39 -12.47 -20.34
N LEU A 83 8.28 -11.45 -19.49
CA LEU A 83 8.99 -11.44 -18.21
C LEU A 83 8.23 -12.32 -17.20
N CYS A 84 8.47 -13.64 -17.22
CA CYS A 84 7.83 -14.59 -16.33
C CYS A 84 8.75 -14.94 -15.15
N ARG A 85 8.26 -14.71 -13.90
CA ARG A 85 8.99 -14.94 -12.65
C ARG A 85 8.17 -15.75 -11.68
N LEU A 86 8.83 -16.53 -10.80
CA LEU A 86 8.21 -17.34 -9.76
C LEU A 86 8.54 -16.78 -8.36
N LEU A 87 7.50 -16.41 -7.63
CA LEU A 87 7.56 -16.10 -6.22
C LEU A 87 7.11 -17.32 -5.41
N PHE A 88 8.00 -17.86 -4.57
CA PHE A 88 7.67 -18.93 -3.65
C PHE A 88 7.49 -18.39 -2.22
N VAL A 89 6.29 -18.55 -1.67
CA VAL A 89 5.96 -18.09 -0.32
C VAL A 89 6.02 -19.26 0.64
N THR A 90 6.83 -19.15 1.70
CA THR A 90 7.02 -20.20 2.70
C THR A 90 6.82 -19.67 4.12
N ALA A 91 6.67 -20.57 5.07
CA ALA A 91 6.74 -20.32 6.50
C ALA A 91 7.12 -21.62 7.23
N ASP A 92 7.55 -21.51 8.48
CA ASP A 92 7.80 -22.69 9.30
C ASP A 92 6.52 -23.45 9.66
N LEU A 93 6.68 -24.70 10.06
CA LEU A 93 5.60 -25.62 10.40
C LEU A 93 4.73 -25.07 11.55
N GLU A 94 5.36 -24.52 12.57
CA GLU A 94 4.68 -24.03 13.76
C GLU A 94 3.77 -22.84 13.42
N THR A 95 4.29 -21.87 12.65
CA THR A 95 3.54 -20.71 12.16
C THR A 95 2.35 -21.12 11.31
N ILE A 96 2.55 -22.08 10.40
CA ILE A 96 1.45 -22.56 9.55
C ILE A 96 0.38 -23.25 10.36
N ILE A 97 0.76 -24.15 11.30
CA ILE A 97 -0.20 -24.83 12.19
C ILE A 97 -1.01 -23.81 13.00
N LYS A 98 -0.36 -22.78 13.54
CA LYS A 98 -1.04 -21.70 14.26
C LYS A 98 -2.08 -21.01 13.37
N ARG A 99 -1.70 -20.61 12.15
CA ARG A 99 -2.61 -19.96 11.17
C ARG A 99 -3.79 -20.86 10.80
N TYR A 100 -3.59 -22.17 10.64
CA TYR A 100 -4.68 -23.11 10.39
C TYR A 100 -5.66 -23.19 11.57
N LYS A 101 -5.16 -23.22 12.80
CA LYS A 101 -6.01 -23.19 14.00
C LYS A 101 -6.84 -21.92 14.09
N GLU A 102 -6.25 -20.76 13.79
CA GLU A 102 -6.93 -19.46 13.81
C GLU A 102 -8.01 -19.35 12.73
N THR A 103 -7.72 -19.83 11.52
CA THR A 103 -8.65 -19.72 10.37
C THR A 103 -9.66 -20.86 10.30
N ARG A 104 -9.53 -21.92 11.11
CA ARG A 104 -10.37 -23.13 11.12
C ARG A 104 -10.49 -23.80 9.73
N ARG A 105 -9.49 -23.63 8.87
CA ARG A 105 -9.43 -24.26 7.56
C ARG A 105 -8.81 -25.66 7.66
N ARG A 106 -9.18 -26.55 6.73
CA ARG A 106 -8.55 -27.87 6.57
C ARG A 106 -7.39 -27.76 5.57
N HIS A 107 -6.26 -28.40 5.87
CA HIS A 107 -5.14 -28.42 4.93
C HIS A 107 -5.52 -29.18 3.64
N PRO A 108 -5.11 -28.71 2.43
CA PRO A 108 -5.52 -29.31 1.15
C PRO A 108 -5.19 -30.79 1.01
N LEU A 109 -4.03 -31.22 1.54
CA LEU A 109 -3.59 -32.61 1.50
C LEU A 109 -4.05 -33.45 2.71
N MET A 110 -4.93 -32.93 3.56
CA MET A 110 -5.43 -33.64 4.72
C MET A 110 -6.35 -34.76 4.32
N ALA A 111 -5.96 -36.00 4.55
CA ALA A 111 -6.79 -37.19 4.43
C ALA A 111 -7.26 -37.67 5.83
N ASP A 112 -8.25 -38.57 5.86
CA ASP A 112 -8.76 -39.11 7.12
C ASP A 112 -7.67 -39.87 7.86
N GLY A 113 -7.50 -39.53 9.14
CA GLY A 113 -6.45 -40.09 9.99
C GLY A 113 -5.04 -39.51 9.80
N MET A 114 -4.86 -38.54 8.90
CA MET A 114 -3.59 -37.84 8.71
C MET A 114 -3.47 -36.64 9.65
N THR A 115 -2.29 -36.45 10.26
CA THR A 115 -2.01 -35.23 11.02
C THR A 115 -1.65 -34.08 10.09
N ILE A 116 -1.90 -32.83 10.52
CA ILE A 116 -1.53 -31.65 9.75
C ILE A 116 -0.03 -31.59 9.46
N GLU A 117 0.80 -32.03 10.40
CA GLU A 117 2.25 -32.12 10.25
C GLU A 117 2.65 -33.03 9.07
N LYS A 118 2.08 -34.23 8.99
CA LYS A 118 2.33 -35.17 7.88
C LYS A 118 1.86 -34.59 6.54
N ALA A 119 0.70 -33.93 6.52
CA ALA A 119 0.18 -33.27 5.31
C ALA A 119 1.13 -32.16 4.82
N MET A 120 1.69 -31.39 5.74
CA MET A 120 2.64 -30.32 5.42
C MET A 120 4.00 -30.84 4.94
N HIS A 121 4.55 -31.89 5.57
CA HIS A 121 5.77 -32.50 5.07
C HIS A 121 5.59 -33.04 3.66
N ARG A 122 4.45 -33.68 3.39
CA ARG A 122 4.13 -34.12 2.04
C ARG A 122 4.02 -32.95 1.05
N GLU A 123 3.42 -31.84 1.46
CA GLU A 123 3.33 -30.63 0.65
C GLU A 123 4.74 -30.06 0.37
N GLN A 124 5.61 -29.99 1.36
CA GLN A 124 6.99 -29.53 1.19
C GLN A 124 7.76 -30.37 0.17
N GLU A 125 7.62 -31.69 0.24
CA GLU A 125 8.26 -32.60 -0.73
C GLU A 125 7.73 -32.38 -2.14
N LEU A 126 6.43 -32.27 -2.30
CA LEU A 126 5.79 -32.02 -3.60
C LEU A 126 6.18 -30.68 -4.20
N LEU A 127 6.27 -29.62 -3.38
CA LEU A 127 6.61 -28.27 -3.83
C LEU A 127 8.12 -27.99 -3.94
N ARG A 128 8.97 -28.94 -3.53
CA ARG A 128 10.43 -28.77 -3.60
C ARG A 128 10.94 -28.38 -4.97
N PRO A 129 10.49 -28.97 -6.10
CA PRO A 129 10.96 -28.58 -7.43
C PRO A 129 10.62 -27.10 -7.75
N LEU A 130 9.44 -26.61 -7.37
CA LEU A 130 9.07 -25.20 -7.58
C LEU A 130 9.90 -24.25 -6.72
N ARG A 131 10.20 -24.65 -5.47
CA ARG A 131 11.06 -23.87 -4.58
C ARG A 131 12.48 -23.74 -5.15
N GLU A 132 13.03 -24.80 -5.71
CA GLU A 132 14.36 -24.82 -6.31
C GLU A 132 14.46 -23.94 -7.59
N HIS A 133 13.37 -23.77 -8.31
CA HIS A 133 13.29 -22.94 -9.52
C HIS A 133 12.71 -21.54 -9.26
N ALA A 134 12.46 -21.18 -8.00
CA ALA A 134 11.89 -19.88 -7.65
C ALA A 134 12.90 -18.75 -7.88
N ASP A 135 12.46 -17.70 -8.56
CA ASP A 135 13.24 -16.47 -8.73
C ASP A 135 13.30 -15.67 -7.41
N PHE A 136 12.24 -15.78 -6.60
CA PHE A 136 12.15 -15.14 -5.29
C PHE A 136 11.55 -16.10 -4.26
N ILE A 137 12.12 -16.11 -3.05
CA ILE A 137 11.57 -16.85 -1.92
C ILE A 137 11.32 -15.87 -0.78
N ILE A 138 10.07 -15.82 -0.28
CA ILE A 138 9.70 -15.03 0.89
C ILE A 138 9.30 -15.98 2.02
N ASP A 139 10.04 -15.91 3.12
CA ASP A 139 9.70 -16.59 4.36
C ASP A 139 8.89 -15.66 5.26
N THR A 140 7.64 -16.04 5.51
CA THR A 140 6.68 -15.25 6.31
C THR A 140 6.57 -15.70 7.76
N THR A 141 7.48 -16.54 8.27
CA THR A 141 7.44 -17.16 9.62
C THR A 141 7.19 -16.11 10.71
N LEU A 142 8.07 -15.12 10.83
CA LEU A 142 7.97 -14.01 11.80
C LEU A 142 7.69 -12.68 11.12
N MET A 143 7.01 -12.71 9.98
CA MET A 143 6.82 -11.53 9.16
C MET A 143 5.42 -10.93 9.39
N PRO A 144 5.32 -9.73 10.01
CA PRO A 144 4.07 -8.98 10.06
C PRO A 144 3.57 -8.65 8.65
N ALA A 145 2.26 -8.45 8.50
CA ALA A 145 1.61 -8.13 7.23
C ALA A 145 2.24 -6.91 6.53
N ALA A 146 2.55 -5.86 7.28
CA ALA A 146 3.22 -4.67 6.76
C ALA A 146 4.61 -4.96 6.17
N LYS A 147 5.39 -5.84 6.83
CA LYS A 147 6.71 -6.22 6.34
C LYS A 147 6.63 -7.04 5.04
N LEU A 148 5.66 -7.97 4.93
CA LEU A 148 5.41 -8.70 3.69
C LEU A 148 5.05 -7.73 2.55
N ARG A 149 4.16 -6.79 2.80
CA ARG A 149 3.79 -5.76 1.86
C ARG A 149 5.01 -4.97 1.36
N ASN A 150 5.83 -4.46 2.28
CA ASN A 150 7.02 -3.68 1.94
C ASN A 150 8.04 -4.49 1.13
N GLU A 151 8.22 -5.78 1.46
CA GLU A 151 9.11 -6.66 0.71
C GLU A 151 8.61 -6.90 -0.73
N LEU A 152 7.30 -7.09 -0.91
CA LEU A 152 6.69 -7.19 -2.23
C LEU A 152 6.83 -5.88 -3.02
N TYR A 153 6.62 -4.72 -2.39
CA TYR A 153 6.86 -3.42 -3.02
C TYR A 153 8.33 -3.23 -3.45
N ARG A 154 9.28 -3.71 -2.64
CA ARG A 154 10.71 -3.66 -2.98
C ARG A 154 11.06 -4.52 -4.20
N LEU A 155 10.45 -5.70 -4.31
CA LEU A 155 10.74 -6.68 -5.36
C LEU A 155 10.00 -6.38 -6.68
N PHE A 156 8.74 -5.97 -6.58
CA PHE A 156 7.80 -5.91 -7.69
C PHE A 156 7.15 -4.54 -7.88
N GLY A 157 7.36 -3.60 -6.97
CA GLY A 157 6.85 -2.23 -7.11
C GLY A 157 7.49 -1.55 -8.31
N ASP A 158 6.70 -0.72 -9.00
CA ASP A 158 7.25 0.13 -10.05
C ASP A 158 8.26 1.10 -9.42
N LYS A 159 9.51 1.05 -9.88
CA LYS A 159 10.57 1.94 -9.38
C LYS A 159 10.31 3.41 -9.72
N SER A 160 9.45 3.68 -10.72
CA SER A 160 8.97 5.02 -11.05
C SER A 160 7.77 5.45 -10.21
N ALA A 161 6.97 4.48 -9.76
CA ALA A 161 5.93 4.63 -8.77
C ALA A 161 6.44 4.12 -7.41
N ARG A 162 7.42 4.79 -6.81
CA ARG A 162 7.54 4.75 -5.34
C ARG A 162 6.13 5.01 -4.86
N SER A 163 5.54 4.08 -4.09
CA SER A 163 4.24 4.25 -3.45
C SER A 163 4.21 5.67 -2.88
N LYS A 164 3.67 6.60 -3.68
CA LYS A 164 3.71 8.00 -3.30
C LYS A 164 2.64 8.10 -2.25
N LEU A 165 3.07 8.07 -1.00
CA LEU A 165 2.22 8.46 0.11
C LEU A 165 1.47 9.73 -0.31
N SER A 166 0.18 9.60 -0.57
CA SER A 166 -0.68 10.72 -0.91
C SER A 166 -1.04 11.45 0.37
N VAL A 167 -0.85 12.76 0.41
CA VAL A 167 -1.11 13.55 1.61
C VAL A 167 -2.29 14.49 1.37
N ASN A 168 -3.35 14.34 2.17
CA ASN A 168 -4.48 15.26 2.20
C ASN A 168 -4.30 16.24 3.36
N VAL A 169 -4.15 17.52 3.04
CA VAL A 169 -4.04 18.60 4.04
C VAL A 169 -5.41 19.25 4.20
N VAL A 170 -6.07 19.02 5.34
CA VAL A 170 -7.44 19.47 5.60
C VAL A 170 -7.45 20.63 6.57
N SER A 171 -7.90 21.81 6.15
CA SER A 171 -8.19 22.89 7.09
C SER A 171 -9.57 22.73 7.70
N PHE A 172 -9.69 22.97 9.01
CA PHE A 172 -10.98 22.85 9.71
C PHE A 172 -11.15 23.86 10.85
N GLY A 173 -12.41 24.02 11.30
CA GLY A 173 -12.77 24.79 12.47
C GLY A 173 -13.06 23.89 13.66
N PHE A 174 -12.37 24.10 14.80
CA PHE A 174 -12.62 23.34 16.03
C PHE A 174 -14.07 23.43 16.49
N LYS A 175 -14.79 24.52 16.21
CA LYS A 175 -16.23 24.64 16.52
C LYS A 175 -17.10 23.62 15.80
N TYR A 176 -16.59 22.97 14.74
CA TYR A 176 -17.29 21.95 13.97
C TYR A 176 -16.74 20.53 14.18
N GLY A 177 -15.85 20.38 15.14
CA GLY A 177 -15.19 19.11 15.43
C GLY A 177 -13.98 18.79 14.57
N ILE A 178 -13.13 17.91 15.06
CA ILE A 178 -11.96 17.41 14.34
C ILE A 178 -12.41 16.47 13.23
N PRO A 179 -11.78 16.50 12.01
CA PRO A 179 -12.04 15.50 10.96
C PRO A 179 -11.77 14.09 11.48
N LEU A 180 -12.72 13.17 11.27
CA LEU A 180 -12.61 11.79 11.78
C LEU A 180 -11.47 10.99 11.15
N GLU A 181 -11.15 11.33 9.90
CA GLU A 181 -10.09 10.70 9.11
C GLU A 181 -8.69 11.24 9.40
N ALA A 182 -8.54 12.24 10.28
CA ALA A 182 -7.27 12.89 10.54
C ALA A 182 -6.28 11.97 11.26
N ASP A 183 -5.10 11.77 10.66
CA ASP A 183 -3.96 11.08 11.29
C ASP A 183 -3.12 12.01 12.16
N LEU A 184 -2.90 13.25 11.68
CA LEU A 184 -2.17 14.30 12.41
C LEU A 184 -3.07 15.52 12.54
N VAL A 185 -3.10 16.13 13.72
CA VAL A 185 -3.92 17.31 13.99
C VAL A 185 -3.05 18.41 14.58
N PHE A 186 -3.04 19.58 13.92
CA PHE A 186 -2.32 20.77 14.36
C PHE A 186 -3.27 21.89 14.70
N ASP A 187 -3.19 22.38 15.94
CA ASP A 187 -3.95 23.54 16.39
C ASP A 187 -3.15 24.81 16.14
N VAL A 188 -3.69 25.69 15.28
CA VAL A 188 -3.07 26.98 14.95
C VAL A 188 -3.81 28.18 15.55
N ARG A 189 -4.60 27.99 16.60
CA ARG A 189 -5.35 29.07 17.27
C ARG A 189 -4.45 30.08 17.98
N PHE A 190 -3.22 29.69 18.32
CA PHE A 190 -2.23 30.58 18.93
C PHE A 190 -1.66 31.63 17.94
N LEU A 191 -1.84 31.43 16.63
CA LEU A 191 -1.42 32.41 15.62
C LEU A 191 -2.31 33.65 15.64
N PRO A 192 -1.78 34.83 15.23
CA PRO A 192 -2.54 36.07 15.14
C PRO A 192 -3.81 35.89 14.32
N ASN A 193 -4.92 36.45 14.81
CA ASN A 193 -6.23 36.19 14.25
C ASN A 193 -6.69 37.33 13.30
N PRO A 194 -6.76 37.09 11.97
CA PRO A 194 -7.21 38.07 10.99
C PRO A 194 -8.64 38.61 11.24
N PHE A 195 -9.46 37.86 11.97
CA PHE A 195 -10.83 38.23 12.29
C PHE A 195 -10.94 39.59 13.01
N TYR A 196 -9.91 40.00 13.75
CA TYR A 196 -9.89 41.28 14.47
C TYR A 196 -9.41 42.47 13.59
N VAL A 197 -9.04 42.21 12.32
CA VAL A 197 -8.67 43.24 11.37
C VAL A 197 -9.89 43.48 10.47
N PRO A 198 -10.50 44.70 10.46
CA PRO A 198 -11.75 44.96 9.76
C PRO A 198 -11.72 44.53 8.27
N ASP A 199 -10.63 44.83 7.57
CA ASP A 199 -10.48 44.58 6.13
C ASP A 199 -10.24 43.09 5.81
N LEU A 200 -9.85 42.28 6.79
CA LEU A 200 -9.56 40.85 6.63
C LEU A 200 -10.69 39.96 7.16
N LYS A 201 -11.59 40.53 7.97
CA LYS A 201 -12.63 39.75 8.68
C LYS A 201 -13.52 38.92 7.77
N ARG A 202 -13.86 39.46 6.58
CA ARG A 202 -14.76 38.81 5.60
C ARG A 202 -14.01 37.99 4.54
N LYS A 203 -12.70 38.08 4.51
CA LYS A 203 -11.82 37.35 3.60
C LYS A 203 -11.49 35.97 4.20
N THR A 204 -10.85 35.10 3.45
CA THR A 204 -10.45 33.77 3.83
C THR A 204 -8.93 33.60 3.74
N GLY A 205 -8.37 32.53 4.24
CA GLY A 205 -6.95 32.20 4.04
C GLY A 205 -6.56 31.90 2.58
N MET A 206 -7.54 31.87 1.66
CA MET A 206 -7.29 31.80 0.21
C MET A 206 -6.89 33.18 -0.34
N ASP A 207 -7.33 34.26 0.29
CA ASP A 207 -6.99 35.61 -0.11
C ASP A 207 -5.57 35.97 0.31
N SER A 208 -4.79 36.59 -0.60
CA SER A 208 -3.37 36.93 -0.37
C SER A 208 -3.16 37.79 0.86
N GLU A 209 -4.03 38.78 1.08
CA GLU A 209 -3.92 39.70 2.21
C GLU A 209 -4.07 39.02 3.56
N VAL A 210 -4.92 37.96 3.65
CA VAL A 210 -5.07 37.15 4.86
C VAL A 210 -3.84 36.27 5.04
N TYR A 211 -3.38 35.65 3.96
CA TYR A 211 -2.17 34.82 3.97
C TYR A 211 -0.97 35.66 4.42
N ASP A 212 -0.72 36.79 3.80
CA ASP A 212 0.41 37.69 4.11
C ASP A 212 0.33 38.19 5.56
N TYR A 213 -0.86 38.52 6.05
CA TYR A 213 -1.05 38.90 7.45
C TYR A 213 -0.65 37.76 8.38
N VAL A 214 -1.13 36.53 8.17
CA VAL A 214 -0.81 35.38 9.03
C VAL A 214 0.69 35.09 9.03
N PHE A 215 1.35 35.21 7.88
CA PHE A 215 2.77 34.93 7.69
C PHE A 215 3.70 36.12 7.99
N SER A 216 3.17 37.31 8.26
CA SER A 216 3.97 38.47 8.65
C SER A 216 4.62 38.33 10.04
N PHE A 217 4.08 37.45 10.89
CA PHE A 217 4.51 37.30 12.27
C PHE A 217 5.62 36.26 12.45
N PRO A 218 6.66 36.57 13.26
CA PRO A 218 7.79 35.66 13.49
C PRO A 218 7.35 34.30 14.05
N GLN A 219 6.35 34.25 14.95
CA GLN A 219 5.87 33.01 15.52
C GLN A 219 5.25 32.08 14.47
N THR A 220 4.60 32.61 13.44
CA THR A 220 4.06 31.80 12.35
C THR A 220 5.19 31.16 11.55
N LYS A 221 6.22 31.95 11.20
CA LYS A 221 7.39 31.46 10.46
C LYS A 221 8.12 30.35 11.23
N THR A 222 8.37 30.58 12.52
CA THR A 222 9.02 29.58 13.38
C THR A 222 8.18 28.30 13.53
N PHE A 223 6.87 28.45 13.63
CA PHE A 223 5.96 27.27 13.68
C PHE A 223 6.03 26.46 12.40
N ILE A 224 5.93 27.13 11.24
CA ILE A 224 6.00 26.44 9.93
C ILE A 224 7.34 25.73 9.77
N GLU A 225 8.46 26.37 10.05
CA GLU A 225 9.79 25.75 9.97
C GLU A 225 9.87 24.45 10.80
N LYS A 226 9.35 24.48 12.03
CA LYS A 226 9.32 23.28 12.89
C LYS A 226 8.37 22.21 12.37
N LEU A 227 7.23 22.62 11.84
CA LEU A 227 6.22 21.71 11.27
C LEU A 227 6.78 21.01 10.01
N GLU A 228 7.41 21.76 9.12
CA GLU A 228 8.07 21.24 7.92
C GLU A 228 9.19 20.25 8.28
N GLY A 229 10.04 20.59 9.25
CA GLY A 229 11.08 19.69 9.76
C GLY A 229 10.51 18.38 10.32
N MET A 230 9.41 18.47 11.09
CA MET A 230 8.73 17.30 11.62
C MET A 230 8.09 16.45 10.52
N LEU A 231 7.42 17.07 9.54
CA LEU A 231 6.81 16.35 8.42
C LEU A 231 7.87 15.69 7.54
N SER A 232 8.98 16.36 7.26
CA SER A 232 10.11 15.76 6.52
C SER A 232 10.66 14.50 7.20
N PHE A 233 10.64 14.47 8.53
CA PHE A 233 11.06 13.30 9.30
C PHE A 233 10.00 12.20 9.29
N LEU A 234 8.71 12.53 9.45
CA LEU A 234 7.64 11.54 9.62
C LEU A 234 7.20 10.89 8.30
N LEU A 235 7.16 11.64 7.19
CA LEU A 235 6.60 11.14 5.93
C LEU A 235 7.32 9.91 5.38
N PRO A 236 8.67 9.83 5.37
CA PRO A 236 9.37 8.61 4.97
C PRO A 236 8.99 7.41 5.85
N LEU A 237 8.82 7.61 7.16
CA LEU A 237 8.47 6.55 8.11
C LEU A 237 7.05 6.03 7.88
N TYR A 238 6.09 6.92 7.59
CA TYR A 238 4.73 6.51 7.20
C TYR A 238 4.71 5.74 5.87
N ALA A 239 5.53 6.17 4.90
CA ALA A 239 5.68 5.46 3.64
C ALA A 239 6.32 4.07 3.84
N GLU A 240 7.33 3.95 4.72
CA GLU A 240 7.97 2.68 5.09
C GLU A 240 7.02 1.73 5.83
N GLU A 241 6.13 2.26 6.68
CA GLU A 241 5.06 1.49 7.32
C GLU A 241 4.06 0.94 6.29
N GLY A 242 4.02 1.51 5.09
CA GLY A 242 3.13 1.10 4.00
C GLY A 242 1.83 1.90 3.95
N LYS A 243 1.77 3.07 4.57
CA LYS A 243 0.62 3.97 4.48
C LYS A 243 0.53 4.55 3.07
N SER A 244 -0.63 4.40 2.42
CA SER A 244 -0.88 4.92 1.07
C SER A 244 -1.45 6.34 1.08
N THR A 245 -2.15 6.71 2.17
CA THR A 245 -2.76 8.03 2.34
C THR A 245 -2.54 8.51 3.77
N LEU A 246 -2.14 9.78 3.90
CA LEU A 246 -2.00 10.47 5.19
C LEU A 246 -2.89 11.70 5.20
N VAL A 247 -3.66 11.89 6.27
CA VAL A 247 -4.51 13.06 6.44
C VAL A 247 -3.94 13.96 7.54
N ILE A 248 -3.50 15.16 7.15
CA ILE A 248 -2.98 16.20 8.05
C ILE A 248 -4.06 17.26 8.23
N ALA A 249 -4.63 17.36 9.42
CA ALA A 249 -5.66 18.32 9.75
C ALA A 249 -5.07 19.54 10.46
N VAL A 250 -5.35 20.75 9.93
CA VAL A 250 -4.94 22.03 10.51
C VAL A 250 -6.18 22.78 11.00
N GLY A 251 -6.27 23.04 12.31
CA GLY A 251 -7.46 23.60 12.94
C GLY A 251 -7.27 25.01 13.48
N CYS A 252 -8.22 25.93 13.15
CA CYS A 252 -8.39 27.17 13.89
C CYS A 252 -9.82 27.26 14.46
N THR A 253 -10.24 28.39 15.03
CA THR A 253 -11.57 28.48 15.64
C THR A 253 -12.70 28.23 14.66
N GLY A 254 -12.72 28.91 13.52
CA GLY A 254 -13.80 28.86 12.53
C GLY A 254 -13.47 28.12 11.23
N GLY A 255 -12.20 27.79 10.99
CA GLY A 255 -11.83 27.12 9.74
C GLY A 255 -11.68 28.04 8.50
N HIS A 256 -11.63 29.39 8.68
CA HIS A 256 -11.66 30.34 7.57
C HIS A 256 -10.33 30.99 7.23
N HIS A 257 -9.54 31.39 8.22
CA HIS A 257 -8.37 32.23 8.04
C HIS A 257 -7.06 31.46 8.26
N ARG A 258 -6.62 31.33 9.53
CA ARG A 258 -5.32 30.76 9.94
C ARG A 258 -5.10 29.33 9.45
N SER A 259 -6.10 28.46 9.68
CA SER A 259 -6.01 27.05 9.26
C SER A 259 -5.93 26.90 7.75
N VAL A 260 -6.65 27.71 6.98
CA VAL A 260 -6.60 27.71 5.51
C VAL A 260 -5.22 28.16 5.03
N SER A 261 -4.72 29.31 5.52
CA SER A 261 -3.39 29.81 5.14
C SER A 261 -2.27 28.80 5.44
N VAL A 262 -2.31 28.17 6.64
CA VAL A 262 -1.30 27.18 7.03
C VAL A 262 -1.45 25.88 6.22
N ALA A 263 -2.66 25.40 5.96
CA ALA A 263 -2.88 24.21 5.15
C ALA A 263 -2.34 24.35 3.73
N ARG A 264 -2.55 25.52 3.10
CA ARG A 264 -1.98 25.85 1.78
C ARG A 264 -0.45 25.80 1.79
N CYS A 265 0.17 26.45 2.79
CA CYS A 265 1.63 26.45 2.94
C CYS A 265 2.17 25.02 3.07
N VAL A 266 1.57 24.21 3.93
CA VAL A 266 1.96 22.81 4.13
C VAL A 266 1.78 21.98 2.86
N ALA A 267 0.65 22.12 2.14
CA ALA A 267 0.42 21.37 0.91
C ALA A 267 1.44 21.73 -0.18
N ALA A 268 1.78 23.02 -0.33
CA ALA A 268 2.81 23.49 -1.25
C ALA A 268 4.18 22.87 -0.91
N TYR A 269 4.59 22.94 0.34
CA TYR A 269 5.84 22.36 0.83
C TYR A 269 5.93 20.84 0.55
N LEU A 270 4.86 20.10 0.82
CA LEU A 270 4.82 18.66 0.58
C LEU A 270 4.92 18.32 -0.92
N THR A 271 4.33 19.15 -1.76
CA THR A 271 4.46 19.03 -3.22
C THR A 271 5.90 19.27 -3.68
N GLU A 272 6.60 20.26 -3.11
CA GLU A 272 8.02 20.51 -3.38
C GLU A 272 8.91 19.35 -2.93
N LEU A 273 8.57 18.67 -1.85
CA LEU A 273 9.24 17.44 -1.40
C LEU A 273 8.95 16.22 -2.31
N GLY A 274 8.06 16.36 -3.30
CA GLY A 274 7.71 15.31 -4.26
C GLY A 274 6.62 14.36 -3.81
N TYR A 275 5.88 14.68 -2.75
CA TYR A 275 4.67 13.94 -2.37
C TYR A 275 3.44 14.50 -3.11
N PRO A 276 2.54 13.64 -3.63
CA PRO A 276 1.22 14.08 -4.07
C PRO A 276 0.48 14.68 -2.87
N ALA A 277 0.34 16.00 -2.82
CA ALA A 277 -0.34 16.70 -1.75
C ALA A 277 -1.56 17.46 -2.26
N PHE A 278 -2.69 17.29 -1.57
CA PHE A 278 -3.96 17.91 -1.92
C PHE A 278 -4.46 18.72 -0.74
N GLU A 279 -4.87 19.97 -1.00
CA GLU A 279 -5.50 20.80 0.03
C GLU A 279 -7.01 20.69 -0.03
N ASN A 280 -7.65 20.64 1.15
CA ASN A 280 -9.09 20.65 1.32
C ASN A 280 -9.47 21.60 2.47
N HIS A 281 -10.46 22.44 2.25
CA HIS A 281 -10.91 23.43 3.24
C HIS A 281 -12.34 23.11 3.68
N ARG A 282 -12.46 22.14 4.64
CA ARG A 282 -13.75 21.56 5.04
C ARG A 282 -14.80 22.60 5.47
N ASP A 283 -14.38 23.62 6.21
CA ASP A 283 -15.31 24.56 6.85
C ASP A 283 -15.24 25.99 6.29
N ILE A 284 -14.56 26.22 5.17
CA ILE A 284 -14.33 27.55 4.61
C ILE A 284 -15.64 28.29 4.26
N THR A 285 -16.70 27.57 3.95
CA THR A 285 -18.02 28.12 3.60
C THR A 285 -19.02 28.16 4.77
N ARG A 286 -18.63 27.69 5.97
CA ARG A 286 -19.52 27.57 7.14
C ARG A 286 -19.48 28.78 8.07
N GLY A 287 -19.01 29.91 7.60
CA GLY A 287 -18.78 31.13 8.36
C GLY A 287 -20.01 31.95 8.69
#